data_ef2302b7e61f571444f2d350c36dd32e
#
_entry.id   ef2302b7e61f571444f2d350c36dd32e
#
_cell.length_a   1.000
_cell.length_b   1.000
_cell.length_c   1.000
_cell.angle_alpha   90.00
_cell.angle_beta   90.00
_cell.angle_gamma   90.00
#
_symmetry.space_group_name_H-M   'P 1'
#
loop_
_entity.id
_entity.type
_entity.pdbx_description
1 polymer ?
#
loop_
_entity_poly.entity_id
_entity_poly.type
_entity_poly.pdbx_seq_one_letter_code
_entity_poly.pdbx_strand_id
1 'polypeptide(L)'
;MTVLTSASPERLPRGPHRLTRDEVTTSQRERLYIAALEAVAELGYGPTTITDIVGRARVARRTFYGLFESKEECFTAAFDFAVDVITRELDRVVTESGADTFVELVRTTLRTYLEFLAAEPAAARALHIETLAAGPGLIARRARTHRMFGYRMVAAARIGVRAGEVRAEPDPGLIDVLLGGIDDRVRATLIESGPQELPALAPTLTRAALVLLGSGPV
;
A
#
# COMPACT_ATOMS: atom_id res chain seq x y z
N MET A 1 7.08 -6.54 14.97
CA MET A 1 7.11 -7.37 13.73
C MET A 1 6.26 -6.60 12.74
N THR A 2 6.78 -6.28 11.56
CA THR A 2 6.07 -5.49 10.55
C THR A 2 4.98 -6.33 9.88
N VAL A 3 3.90 -5.69 9.40
CA VAL A 3 2.74 -6.39 8.80
C VAL A 3 3.16 -7.13 7.52
N LEU A 4 4.03 -6.52 6.70
CA LEU A 4 4.58 -7.14 5.50
C LEU A 4 5.41 -8.39 5.82
N THR A 5 6.19 -8.36 6.91
CA THR A 5 7.00 -9.51 7.35
C THR A 5 6.14 -10.59 8.01
N SER A 6 5.01 -10.21 8.64
CA SER A 6 4.05 -11.19 9.20
C SER A 6 3.24 -11.88 8.11
N ALA A 7 3.06 -11.25 6.95
CA ALA A 7 2.45 -11.86 5.78
C ALA A 7 3.41 -12.84 5.08
N SER A 8 4.71 -12.79 5.41
CA SER A 8 5.73 -13.68 4.84
C SER A 8 5.91 -14.89 5.75
N PRO A 9 5.91 -16.12 5.23
CA PRO A 9 6.13 -17.30 6.04
C PRO A 9 7.47 -17.24 6.75
N GLU A 10 7.46 -17.62 8.04
CA GLU A 10 8.66 -17.78 8.88
C GLU A 10 9.78 -18.51 8.13
N ARG A 11 11.04 -18.18 8.49
CA ARG A 11 12.21 -18.87 7.98
C ARG A 11 11.97 -20.39 7.99
N LEU A 12 11.94 -20.97 6.80
CA LEU A 12 11.81 -22.42 6.66
C LEU A 12 12.89 -23.13 7.49
N PRO A 13 12.55 -24.07 8.38
CA PRO A 13 13.53 -24.80 9.17
C PRO A 13 14.53 -25.53 8.25
N ARG A 14 15.76 -25.72 8.67
CA ARG A 14 16.75 -26.52 7.94
C ARG A 14 16.44 -28.01 8.14
N GLY A 15 16.12 -28.75 7.07
CA GLY A 15 15.86 -30.18 7.11
C GLY A 15 14.99 -30.65 5.93
N PRO A 16 14.71 -31.97 5.76
CA PRO A 16 13.81 -32.45 4.73
C PRO A 16 12.39 -31.96 5.05
N HIS A 17 11.91 -30.99 4.26
CA HIS A 17 10.63 -30.32 4.49
C HIS A 17 9.51 -30.99 3.70
N ARG A 18 8.31 -31.06 4.32
CA ARG A 18 7.04 -31.41 3.69
C ARG A 18 6.48 -30.29 2.79
N LEU A 19 7.29 -29.24 2.49
CA LEU A 19 6.85 -28.13 1.65
C LEU A 19 6.83 -28.54 0.18
N THR A 20 5.75 -28.22 -0.47
CA THR A 20 5.59 -28.37 -1.90
C THR A 20 6.51 -27.39 -2.65
N ARG A 21 6.79 -27.66 -3.93
CA ARG A 21 7.53 -26.72 -4.78
C ARG A 21 6.85 -25.33 -4.85
N ASP A 22 5.53 -25.32 -4.84
CA ASP A 22 4.74 -24.10 -4.92
C ASP A 22 4.85 -23.25 -3.64
N GLU A 23 4.84 -23.88 -2.46
CA GLU A 23 5.07 -23.17 -1.18
C GLU A 23 6.47 -22.57 -1.10
N VAL A 24 7.49 -23.28 -1.55
CA VAL A 24 8.87 -22.77 -1.62
C VAL A 24 8.95 -21.58 -2.59
N THR A 25 8.33 -21.71 -3.75
CA THR A 25 8.30 -20.64 -4.78
C THR A 25 7.59 -19.40 -4.27
N THR A 26 6.45 -19.56 -3.61
CA THR A 26 5.67 -18.45 -3.00
C THR A 26 6.51 -17.73 -1.95
N SER A 27 7.12 -18.47 -1.03
CA SER A 27 8.01 -17.89 0.00
C SER A 27 9.21 -17.16 -0.61
N GLN A 28 9.79 -17.66 -1.72
CA GLN A 28 10.88 -16.98 -2.42
C GLN A 28 10.42 -15.69 -3.09
N ARG A 29 9.23 -15.67 -3.70
CA ARG A 29 8.63 -14.46 -4.29
C ARG A 29 8.42 -13.39 -3.24
N GLU A 30 7.78 -13.71 -2.12
CA GLU A 30 7.50 -12.75 -1.04
C GLU A 30 8.78 -12.15 -0.46
N ARG A 31 9.82 -12.96 -0.24
CA ARG A 31 11.14 -12.45 0.19
C ARG A 31 11.76 -11.51 -0.84
N LEU A 32 11.60 -11.79 -2.13
CA LEU A 32 12.07 -10.90 -3.20
C LEU A 32 11.26 -9.61 -3.26
N TYR A 33 9.95 -9.64 -2.99
CA TYR A 33 9.12 -8.43 -2.93
C TYR A 33 9.56 -7.52 -1.79
N ILE A 34 9.69 -8.06 -0.57
CA ILE A 34 10.13 -7.28 0.59
C ILE A 34 11.53 -6.72 0.34
N ALA A 35 12.46 -7.53 -0.14
CA ALA A 35 13.82 -7.10 -0.45
C ALA A 35 13.88 -6.02 -1.54
N ALA A 36 12.99 -6.08 -2.54
CA ALA A 36 12.90 -5.06 -3.58
C ALA A 36 12.38 -3.73 -3.02
N LEU A 37 11.33 -3.77 -2.17
CA LEU A 37 10.81 -2.57 -1.50
C LEU A 37 11.89 -1.93 -0.61
N GLU A 38 12.59 -2.73 0.20
CA GLU A 38 13.66 -2.26 1.09
C GLU A 38 14.84 -1.67 0.32
N ALA A 39 15.33 -2.37 -0.73
CA ALA A 39 16.44 -1.90 -1.54
C ALA A 39 16.11 -0.58 -2.24
N VAL A 40 14.91 -0.49 -2.83
CA VAL A 40 14.45 0.71 -3.53
C VAL A 40 14.20 1.86 -2.55
N ALA A 41 13.66 1.60 -1.38
CA ALA A 41 13.46 2.63 -0.36
C ALA A 41 14.79 3.22 0.15
N GLU A 42 15.83 2.40 0.28
CA GLU A 42 17.14 2.83 0.77
C GLU A 42 18.00 3.51 -0.31
N LEU A 43 18.07 2.90 -1.50
CA LEU A 43 19.00 3.30 -2.55
C LEU A 43 18.36 4.21 -3.63
N GLY A 44 17.04 4.25 -3.70
CA GLY A 44 16.27 4.77 -4.83
C GLY A 44 16.09 3.71 -5.94
N TYR A 45 15.04 3.87 -6.76
CA TYR A 45 14.75 2.89 -7.83
C TYR A 45 15.88 2.82 -8.87
N GLY A 46 16.41 3.96 -9.32
CA GLY A 46 17.45 3.99 -10.36
C GLY A 46 18.71 3.19 -9.98
N PRO A 47 19.38 3.52 -8.87
CA PRO A 47 20.60 2.87 -8.42
C PRO A 47 20.41 1.41 -7.98
N THR A 48 19.23 0.99 -7.54
CA THR A 48 18.98 -0.40 -7.11
C THR A 48 19.26 -1.40 -8.20
N THR A 49 20.01 -2.45 -7.87
CA THR A 49 20.37 -3.55 -8.77
C THR A 49 19.72 -4.87 -8.37
N ILE A 50 19.66 -5.84 -9.30
CA ILE A 50 19.21 -7.20 -8.96
C ILE A 50 20.12 -7.83 -7.89
N THR A 51 21.41 -7.48 -7.85
CA THR A 51 22.34 -7.96 -6.83
C THR A 51 21.94 -7.50 -5.44
N ASP A 52 21.50 -6.25 -5.28
CA ASP A 52 21.01 -5.72 -4.01
C ASP A 52 19.76 -6.45 -3.53
N ILE A 53 18.83 -6.71 -4.46
CA ILE A 53 17.57 -7.40 -4.15
C ILE A 53 17.83 -8.86 -3.71
N VAL A 54 18.61 -9.63 -4.50
CA VAL A 54 18.87 -11.05 -4.17
C VAL A 54 19.71 -11.22 -2.92
N GLY A 55 20.63 -10.28 -2.67
CA GLY A 55 21.46 -10.26 -1.46
C GLY A 55 20.58 -10.09 -0.20
N ARG A 56 19.66 -9.13 -0.21
CA ARG A 56 18.69 -8.89 0.89
C ARG A 56 17.72 -10.07 1.06
N ALA A 57 17.14 -10.56 -0.05
CA ALA A 57 16.23 -11.69 -0.05
C ALA A 57 16.90 -13.01 0.36
N ARG A 58 18.23 -13.07 0.33
CA ARG A 58 19.02 -14.31 0.54
C ARG A 58 18.58 -15.44 -0.38
N VAL A 59 18.38 -15.11 -1.65
CA VAL A 59 18.09 -16.07 -2.71
C VAL A 59 19.20 -16.06 -3.76
N ALA A 60 19.38 -17.17 -4.47
CA ALA A 60 20.35 -17.23 -5.54
C ALA A 60 19.90 -16.38 -6.74
N ARG A 61 20.83 -15.75 -7.45
CA ARG A 61 20.54 -14.97 -8.68
C ARG A 61 19.80 -15.80 -9.73
N ARG A 62 20.12 -17.11 -9.84
CA ARG A 62 19.39 -18.04 -10.71
C ARG A 62 17.91 -18.16 -10.33
N THR A 63 17.58 -18.16 -9.02
CA THR A 63 16.21 -18.19 -8.54
C THR A 63 15.45 -16.92 -8.95
N PHE A 64 16.11 -15.75 -8.86
CA PHE A 64 15.52 -14.50 -9.32
C PHE A 64 15.11 -14.58 -10.79
N TYR A 65 16.02 -14.99 -11.69
CA TYR A 65 15.73 -15.11 -13.12
C TYR A 65 14.77 -16.25 -13.47
N GLY A 66 14.55 -17.19 -12.57
CA GLY A 66 13.47 -18.18 -12.70
C GLY A 66 12.10 -17.65 -12.33
N LEU A 67 12.02 -16.47 -11.70
CA LEU A 67 10.78 -15.85 -11.20
C LEU A 67 10.45 -14.53 -11.87
N PHE A 68 11.47 -13.77 -12.32
CA PHE A 68 11.35 -12.44 -12.91
C PHE A 68 12.38 -12.24 -14.01
N GLU A 69 11.97 -11.59 -15.10
CA GLU A 69 12.86 -11.27 -16.23
C GLU A 69 13.74 -10.04 -15.94
N SER A 70 13.24 -9.11 -15.10
CA SER A 70 13.90 -7.82 -14.84
C SER A 70 13.65 -7.29 -13.42
N LYS A 71 14.46 -6.28 -13.04
CA LYS A 71 14.22 -5.48 -11.84
C LYS A 71 12.85 -4.81 -11.88
N GLU A 72 12.44 -4.30 -13.03
CA GLU A 72 11.16 -3.62 -13.21
C GLU A 72 10.00 -4.57 -12.94
N GLU A 73 10.04 -5.79 -13.48
CA GLU A 73 9.01 -6.81 -13.24
C GLU A 73 8.92 -7.18 -11.75
N CYS A 74 10.06 -7.44 -11.11
CA CYS A 74 10.13 -7.75 -9.70
C CYS A 74 9.57 -6.60 -8.84
N PHE A 75 9.96 -5.36 -9.12
CA PHE A 75 9.49 -4.20 -8.36
C PHE A 75 8.00 -3.91 -8.61
N THR A 76 7.52 -4.12 -9.84
CA THR A 76 6.07 -4.04 -10.15
C THR A 76 5.28 -5.06 -9.34
N ALA A 77 5.75 -6.29 -9.26
CA ALA A 77 5.12 -7.33 -8.45
C ALA A 77 5.20 -7.02 -6.95
N ALA A 78 6.31 -6.44 -6.49
CA ALA A 78 6.46 -5.98 -5.10
C ALA A 78 5.51 -4.82 -4.77
N PHE A 79 5.30 -3.90 -5.70
CA PHE A 79 4.29 -2.83 -5.59
C PHE A 79 2.88 -3.43 -5.41
N ASP A 80 2.50 -4.37 -6.28
CA ASP A 80 1.20 -5.03 -6.19
C ASP A 80 1.02 -5.78 -4.87
N PHE A 81 2.04 -6.50 -4.44
CA PHE A 81 2.05 -7.19 -3.15
C PHE A 81 1.81 -6.22 -1.98
N ALA A 82 2.47 -5.07 -1.95
CA ALA A 82 2.27 -4.06 -0.91
C ALA A 82 0.85 -3.48 -0.95
N VAL A 83 0.30 -3.22 -2.14
CA VAL A 83 -1.08 -2.76 -2.33
C VAL A 83 -2.08 -3.81 -1.84
N ASP A 84 -1.85 -5.08 -2.14
CA ASP A 84 -2.71 -6.18 -1.69
C ASP A 84 -2.68 -6.36 -0.17
N VAL A 85 -1.51 -6.22 0.46
CA VAL A 85 -1.38 -6.33 1.92
C VAL A 85 -2.14 -5.20 2.62
N ILE A 86 -1.93 -3.94 2.17
CA ILE A 86 -2.63 -2.80 2.78
C ILE A 86 -4.14 -2.88 2.54
N THR A 87 -4.58 -3.33 1.36
CA THR A 87 -6.00 -3.47 1.05
C THR A 87 -6.66 -4.49 1.97
N ARG A 88 -6.04 -5.65 2.18
CA ARG A 88 -6.52 -6.67 3.13
C ARG A 88 -6.58 -6.16 4.56
N GLU A 89 -5.57 -5.38 4.99
CA GLU A 89 -5.57 -4.80 6.33
C GLU A 89 -6.70 -3.78 6.52
N LEU A 90 -6.94 -2.93 5.51
CA LEU A 90 -8.07 -1.99 5.52
C LEU A 90 -9.42 -2.74 5.59
N ASP A 91 -9.59 -3.80 4.80
CA ASP A 91 -10.81 -4.60 4.78
C ASP A 91 -11.03 -5.31 6.12
N ARG A 92 -9.98 -5.87 6.70
CA ARG A 92 -10.03 -6.52 8.02
C ARG A 92 -10.45 -5.54 9.10
N VAL A 93 -9.78 -4.39 9.20
CA VAL A 93 -10.07 -3.40 10.25
C VAL A 93 -11.46 -2.79 10.08
N VAL A 94 -11.90 -2.51 8.86
CA VAL A 94 -13.26 -2.04 8.58
C VAL A 94 -14.30 -3.06 9.05
N THR A 95 -14.08 -4.35 8.76
CA THR A 95 -14.99 -5.43 9.17
C THR A 95 -15.02 -5.62 10.68
N GLU A 96 -13.84 -5.58 11.34
CA GLU A 96 -13.71 -5.82 12.78
C GLU A 96 -14.10 -4.61 13.64
N SER A 97 -13.99 -3.38 13.10
CA SER A 97 -14.27 -2.15 13.84
C SER A 97 -15.75 -1.99 14.20
N GLY A 98 -16.65 -2.65 13.47
CA GLY A 98 -18.09 -2.45 13.64
C GLY A 98 -18.52 -0.99 13.36
N ALA A 99 -17.81 -0.30 12.46
CA ALA A 99 -18.13 1.08 12.11
C ALA A 99 -19.57 1.18 11.56
N ASP A 100 -20.44 1.74 12.38
CA ASP A 100 -21.88 1.83 12.07
C ASP A 100 -22.23 3.08 11.26
N THR A 101 -21.32 4.06 11.19
CA THR A 101 -21.51 5.32 10.48
C THR A 101 -20.48 5.52 9.37
N PHE A 102 -20.87 6.28 8.34
CA PHE A 102 -19.96 6.67 7.27
C PHE A 102 -18.74 7.46 7.78
N VAL A 103 -18.96 8.33 8.77
CA VAL A 103 -17.89 9.12 9.40
C VAL A 103 -16.85 8.22 10.06
N GLU A 104 -17.29 7.21 10.82
CA GLU A 104 -16.40 6.25 11.48
C GLU A 104 -15.66 5.39 10.47
N LEU A 105 -16.32 4.96 9.40
CA LEU A 105 -15.70 4.21 8.31
C LEU A 105 -14.56 4.99 7.68
N VAL A 106 -14.78 6.25 7.30
CA VAL A 106 -13.75 7.13 6.72
C VAL A 106 -12.60 7.35 7.69
N ARG A 107 -12.91 7.66 8.96
CA ARG A 107 -11.89 7.88 10.01
C ARG A 107 -11.03 6.64 10.24
N THR A 108 -11.66 5.48 10.39
CA THR A 108 -10.96 4.22 10.64
C THR A 108 -10.09 3.83 9.45
N THR A 109 -10.61 3.93 8.23
CA THR A 109 -9.85 3.61 7.01
C THR A 109 -8.61 4.50 6.86
N LEU A 110 -8.75 5.83 6.99
CA LEU A 110 -7.61 6.75 6.86
C LEU A 110 -6.59 6.58 7.98
N ARG A 111 -7.03 6.38 9.22
CA ARG A 111 -6.12 6.12 10.33
C ARG A 111 -5.33 4.84 10.09
N THR A 112 -5.99 3.73 9.79
CA THR A 112 -5.34 2.45 9.52
C THR A 112 -4.35 2.55 8.37
N TYR A 113 -4.73 3.25 7.30
CA TYR A 113 -3.84 3.48 6.15
C TYR A 113 -2.54 4.19 6.56
N LEU A 114 -2.64 5.28 7.31
CA LEU A 114 -1.49 6.07 7.74
C LEU A 114 -0.62 5.34 8.78
N GLU A 115 -1.25 4.61 9.70
CA GLU A 115 -0.57 3.75 10.68
C GLU A 115 0.18 2.60 9.98
N PHE A 116 -0.43 1.98 8.96
CA PHE A 116 0.25 0.98 8.14
C PHE A 116 1.49 1.56 7.45
N LEU A 117 1.37 2.71 6.80
CA LEU A 117 2.50 3.36 6.12
C LEU A 117 3.61 3.75 7.10
N ALA A 118 3.27 4.16 8.33
CA ALA A 118 4.24 4.46 9.36
C ALA A 118 4.97 3.19 9.87
N ALA A 119 4.25 2.07 9.96
CA ALA A 119 4.80 0.78 10.37
C ALA A 119 5.67 0.11 9.29
N GLU A 120 5.40 0.43 8.01
CA GLU A 120 6.06 -0.16 6.83
C GLU A 120 6.76 0.92 5.99
N PRO A 121 7.81 1.60 6.52
CA PRO A 121 8.42 2.77 5.88
C PRO A 121 9.01 2.47 4.50
N ALA A 122 9.52 1.25 4.28
CA ALA A 122 10.04 0.84 2.98
C ALA A 122 8.92 0.78 1.92
N ALA A 123 7.77 0.20 2.27
CA ALA A 123 6.60 0.18 1.39
C ALA A 123 6.05 1.60 1.16
N ALA A 124 5.94 2.40 2.22
CA ALA A 124 5.46 3.77 2.12
C ALA A 124 6.31 4.59 1.13
N ARG A 125 7.64 4.53 1.25
CA ARG A 125 8.55 5.21 0.34
C ARG A 125 8.46 4.65 -1.08
N ALA A 126 8.46 3.33 -1.24
CA ALA A 126 8.35 2.68 -2.54
C ALA A 126 7.05 3.07 -3.26
N LEU A 127 5.90 3.05 -2.56
CA LEU A 127 4.58 3.35 -3.13
C LEU A 127 4.40 4.82 -3.49
N HIS A 128 4.87 5.76 -2.67
CA HIS A 128 4.56 7.18 -2.81
C HIS A 128 5.66 8.02 -3.45
N ILE A 129 6.92 7.56 -3.42
CA ILE A 129 8.08 8.32 -3.94
C ILE A 129 8.69 7.59 -5.12
N GLU A 130 9.18 6.38 -4.92
CA GLU A 130 10.05 5.70 -5.88
C GLU A 130 9.30 5.19 -7.13
N THR A 131 7.99 4.92 -7.02
CA THR A 131 7.15 4.58 -8.18
C THR A 131 7.15 5.65 -9.27
N LEU A 132 7.33 6.93 -8.90
CA LEU A 132 7.37 8.03 -9.86
C LEU A 132 8.64 8.02 -10.70
N ALA A 133 9.73 7.47 -10.18
CA ALA A 133 11.02 7.33 -10.87
C ALA A 133 11.16 6.01 -11.64
N ALA A 134 10.25 5.07 -11.46
CA ALA A 134 10.37 3.72 -11.99
C ALA A 134 9.84 3.53 -13.43
N GLY A 135 9.45 4.62 -14.08
CA GLY A 135 9.07 4.64 -15.49
C GLY A 135 7.57 4.51 -15.77
N PRO A 136 7.18 4.61 -17.07
CA PRO A 136 5.77 4.74 -17.47
C PRO A 136 4.88 3.55 -17.06
N GLY A 137 5.43 2.34 -17.06
CA GLY A 137 4.69 1.11 -16.71
C GLY A 137 4.19 1.17 -15.26
N LEU A 138 5.04 1.59 -14.33
CA LEU A 138 4.69 1.68 -12.92
C LEU A 138 3.80 2.89 -12.63
N ILE A 139 3.99 4.02 -13.33
CA ILE A 139 3.09 5.17 -13.27
C ILE A 139 1.66 4.76 -13.68
N ALA A 140 1.51 4.02 -14.77
CA ALA A 140 0.22 3.51 -15.21
C ALA A 140 -0.40 2.52 -14.19
N ARG A 141 0.45 1.71 -13.53
CA ARG A 141 0.01 0.79 -12.47
C ARG A 141 -0.52 1.56 -11.26
N ARG A 142 0.24 2.56 -10.80
CA ARG A 142 -0.17 3.45 -9.72
C ARG A 142 -1.51 4.15 -10.03
N ALA A 143 -1.70 4.64 -11.24
CA ALA A 143 -2.96 5.24 -11.66
C ALA A 143 -4.14 4.24 -11.62
N ARG A 144 -3.91 2.96 -11.93
CA ARG A 144 -4.94 1.90 -11.75
C ARG A 144 -5.27 1.67 -10.29
N THR A 145 -4.27 1.64 -9.41
CA THR A 145 -4.45 1.53 -7.95
C THR A 145 -5.27 2.70 -7.40
N HIS A 146 -4.98 3.93 -7.81
CA HIS A 146 -5.77 5.11 -7.43
C HIS A 146 -7.24 4.97 -7.86
N ARG A 147 -7.51 4.54 -9.10
CA ARG A 147 -8.90 4.31 -9.55
C ARG A 147 -9.60 3.21 -8.73
N MET A 148 -8.89 2.13 -8.38
CA MET A 148 -9.45 1.08 -7.52
C MET A 148 -9.88 1.66 -6.16
N PHE A 149 -9.04 2.45 -5.51
CA PHE A 149 -9.41 3.11 -4.25
C PHE A 149 -10.54 4.13 -4.46
N GLY A 150 -10.58 4.85 -5.58
CA GLY A 150 -11.68 5.73 -5.95
C GLY A 150 -13.03 4.99 -6.01
N TYR A 151 -13.09 3.85 -6.67
CA TYR A 151 -14.30 3.01 -6.70
C TYR A 151 -14.72 2.54 -5.30
N ARG A 152 -13.78 2.20 -4.42
CA ARG A 152 -14.08 1.83 -3.03
C ARG A 152 -14.66 3.02 -2.26
N MET A 153 -14.15 4.23 -2.45
CA MET A 153 -14.69 5.45 -1.85
C MET A 153 -16.11 5.75 -2.33
N VAL A 154 -16.38 5.61 -3.63
CA VAL A 154 -17.75 5.75 -4.18
C VAL A 154 -18.67 4.72 -3.53
N ALA A 155 -18.26 3.46 -3.43
CA ALA A 155 -19.07 2.41 -2.82
C ALA A 155 -19.38 2.72 -1.34
N ALA A 156 -18.40 3.19 -0.58
CA ALA A 156 -18.59 3.62 0.82
C ALA A 156 -19.56 4.82 0.91
N ALA A 157 -19.37 5.84 0.06
CA ALA A 157 -20.25 7.02 0.05
C ALA A 157 -21.70 6.65 -0.29
N ARG A 158 -21.93 5.70 -1.21
CA ARG A 158 -23.28 5.19 -1.50
C ARG A 158 -23.96 4.56 -0.28
N ILE A 159 -23.20 3.90 0.60
CA ILE A 159 -23.74 3.40 1.87
C ILE A 159 -24.16 4.58 2.74
N GLY A 160 -23.31 5.60 2.88
CA GLY A 160 -23.63 6.83 3.62
C GLY A 160 -24.84 7.60 3.06
N VAL A 161 -25.01 7.63 1.72
CA VAL A 161 -26.20 8.24 1.09
C VAL A 161 -27.48 7.49 1.50
N ARG A 162 -27.45 6.14 1.46
CA ARG A 162 -28.59 5.33 1.89
C ARG A 162 -28.93 5.48 3.37
N ALA A 163 -27.91 5.73 4.20
CA ALA A 163 -28.08 6.00 5.63
C ALA A 163 -28.49 7.46 5.95
N GLY A 164 -28.50 8.35 4.94
CA GLY A 164 -28.79 9.77 5.13
C GLY A 164 -27.64 10.60 5.71
N GLU A 165 -26.44 10.03 5.79
CA GLU A 165 -25.23 10.68 6.33
C GLU A 165 -24.45 11.47 5.26
N VAL A 166 -24.68 11.15 4.00
CA VAL A 166 -24.08 11.80 2.83
C VAL A 166 -25.20 12.34 1.95
N ARG A 167 -25.10 13.60 1.52
CA ARG A 167 -26.19 14.30 0.82
C ARG A 167 -26.51 13.73 -0.56
N ALA A 168 -25.47 13.36 -1.32
CA ALA A 168 -25.58 12.82 -2.66
C ALA A 168 -24.33 12.00 -2.98
N GLU A 169 -24.39 11.19 -4.05
CA GLU A 169 -23.20 10.49 -4.56
C GLU A 169 -22.12 11.52 -4.94
N PRO A 170 -20.87 11.34 -4.48
CA PRO A 170 -19.81 12.31 -4.73
C PRO A 170 -19.43 12.34 -6.22
N ASP A 171 -19.07 13.52 -6.70
CA ASP A 171 -18.48 13.69 -8.03
C ASP A 171 -17.15 12.89 -8.12
N PRO A 172 -16.98 12.03 -9.14
CA PRO A 172 -15.73 11.31 -9.36
C PRO A 172 -14.50 12.20 -9.42
N GLY A 173 -14.59 13.41 -9.96
CA GLY A 173 -13.50 14.38 -10.00
C GLY A 173 -13.07 14.84 -8.61
N LEU A 174 -14.00 14.99 -7.66
CA LEU A 174 -13.66 15.30 -6.27
C LEU A 174 -12.94 14.13 -5.57
N ILE A 175 -13.29 12.90 -5.94
CA ILE A 175 -12.58 11.72 -5.43
C ILE A 175 -11.14 11.68 -5.94
N ASP A 176 -10.91 11.98 -7.22
CA ASP A 176 -9.56 12.06 -7.78
C ASP A 176 -8.73 13.17 -7.10
N VAL A 177 -9.33 14.33 -6.83
CA VAL A 177 -8.70 15.42 -6.07
C VAL A 177 -8.35 14.97 -4.65
N LEU A 178 -9.27 14.27 -3.97
CA LEU A 178 -9.04 13.77 -2.61
C LEU A 178 -7.88 12.76 -2.58
N LEU A 179 -7.89 11.76 -3.47
CA LEU A 179 -6.83 10.76 -3.57
C LEU A 179 -5.48 11.38 -3.91
N GLY A 180 -5.46 12.34 -4.86
CA GLY A 180 -4.26 13.09 -5.20
C GLY A 180 -3.73 13.91 -4.03
N GLY A 181 -4.62 14.56 -3.28
CA GLY A 181 -4.26 15.33 -2.08
C GLY A 181 -3.73 14.46 -0.94
N ILE A 182 -4.34 13.29 -0.69
CA ILE A 182 -3.84 12.31 0.30
C ILE A 182 -2.43 11.87 -0.09
N ASP A 183 -2.25 11.46 -1.35
CA ASP A 183 -0.95 10.99 -1.84
C ASP A 183 0.14 12.06 -1.74
N ASP A 184 -0.17 13.30 -2.10
CA ASP A 184 0.77 14.40 -2.01
C ASP A 184 1.15 14.72 -0.55
N ARG A 185 0.18 14.74 0.35
CA ARG A 185 0.44 14.96 1.79
C ARG A 185 1.27 13.85 2.41
N VAL A 186 0.98 12.58 2.07
CA VAL A 186 1.79 11.44 2.50
C VAL A 186 3.22 11.58 1.98
N ARG A 187 3.41 11.86 0.70
CA ARG A 187 4.74 12.04 0.09
C ARG A 187 5.51 13.19 0.73
N ALA A 188 4.89 14.36 0.90
CA ALA A 188 5.52 15.51 1.54
C ALA A 188 5.98 15.17 2.96
N THR A 189 5.10 14.54 3.77
CA THR A 189 5.43 14.13 5.14
C THR A 189 6.58 13.12 5.18
N LEU A 190 6.59 12.13 4.28
CA LEU A 190 7.69 11.15 4.19
C LEU A 190 9.04 11.82 3.91
N ILE A 191 9.05 12.88 3.10
CA ILE A 191 10.27 13.59 2.71
C ILE A 191 10.72 14.58 3.81
N GLU A 192 9.78 15.32 4.38
CA GLU A 192 10.07 16.46 5.27
C GLU A 192 10.25 16.00 6.73
N SER A 193 9.49 15.03 7.20
CA SER A 193 9.35 14.70 8.62
C SER A 193 9.53 13.21 8.93
N GLY A 194 9.44 12.35 7.93
CA GLY A 194 9.59 10.92 8.07
C GLY A 194 8.27 10.17 8.31
N PRO A 195 8.32 8.82 8.24
CA PRO A 195 7.13 7.97 8.28
C PRO A 195 6.37 8.01 9.61
N GLN A 196 7.05 8.30 10.72
CA GLN A 196 6.46 8.33 12.07
C GLN A 196 5.41 9.44 12.23
N GLU A 197 5.50 10.50 11.40
CA GLU A 197 4.57 11.62 11.43
C GLU A 197 3.31 11.41 10.57
N LEU A 198 3.25 10.34 9.79
CA LEU A 198 2.08 10.04 8.95
C LEU A 198 0.76 9.93 9.74
N PRO A 199 0.69 9.27 10.91
CA PRO A 199 -0.56 9.19 11.67
C PRO A 199 -1.13 10.56 12.07
N ALA A 200 -0.29 11.58 12.24
CA ALA A 200 -0.73 12.94 12.58
C ALA A 200 -1.56 13.61 11.45
N LEU A 201 -1.51 13.09 10.23
CA LEU A 201 -2.33 13.56 9.11
C LEU A 201 -3.81 13.13 9.24
N ALA A 202 -4.12 12.09 10.03
CA ALA A 202 -5.45 11.47 10.05
C ALA A 202 -6.60 12.45 10.33
N PRO A 203 -6.54 13.37 11.31
CA PRO A 203 -7.65 14.30 11.57
C PRO A 203 -7.92 15.24 10.39
N THR A 204 -6.87 15.76 9.76
CA THR A 204 -6.99 16.70 8.63
C THR A 204 -7.50 16.01 7.37
N LEU A 205 -6.96 14.84 7.05
CA LEU A 205 -7.39 14.08 5.88
C LEU A 205 -8.81 13.53 6.04
N THR A 206 -9.20 13.12 7.25
CA THR A 206 -10.58 12.72 7.55
C THR A 206 -11.54 13.87 7.30
N ARG A 207 -11.25 15.06 7.82
CA ARG A 207 -12.09 16.26 7.61
C ARG A 207 -12.21 16.59 6.12
N ALA A 208 -11.10 16.62 5.39
CA ALA A 208 -11.09 16.87 3.95
C ALA A 208 -11.94 15.82 3.20
N ALA A 209 -11.79 14.53 3.53
CA ALA A 209 -12.56 13.47 2.93
C ALA A 209 -14.08 13.64 3.18
N LEU A 210 -14.49 13.91 4.42
CA LEU A 210 -15.91 14.08 4.76
C LEU A 210 -16.53 15.27 4.03
N VAL A 211 -15.82 16.40 3.93
CA VAL A 211 -16.29 17.59 3.20
C VAL A 211 -16.42 17.27 1.70
N LEU A 212 -15.41 16.69 1.07
CA LEU A 212 -15.41 16.39 -0.37
C LEU A 212 -16.39 15.28 -0.74
N LEU A 213 -16.63 14.34 0.16
CA LEU A 213 -17.60 13.25 -0.03
C LEU A 213 -19.04 13.64 0.33
N GLY A 214 -19.28 14.90 0.73
CA GLY A 214 -20.62 15.44 0.96
C GLY A 214 -21.26 15.05 2.29
N SER A 215 -20.47 14.59 3.26
CA SER A 215 -20.91 14.49 4.66
C SER A 215 -20.97 15.89 5.26
N GLY A 216 -22.09 16.24 5.95
CA GLY A 216 -22.27 17.56 6.55
C GLY A 216 -21.17 17.90 7.58
N PRO A 217 -21.11 19.17 8.04
CA PRO A 217 -20.15 19.53 9.08
C PRO A 217 -20.43 18.70 10.34
N VAL A 218 -19.37 18.04 10.82
CA VAL A 218 -19.34 17.36 12.11
C VAL A 218 -19.11 18.40 13.20
#